data_4ea73cf5c3a3dba457598f4f45501096
#
_entry.id   4ea73cf5c3a3dba457598f4f45501096
#
_cell.length_a   1.000
_cell.length_b   1.000
_cell.length_c   1.000
_cell.angle_alpha   90.00
_cell.angle_beta   90.00
_cell.angle_gamma   90.00
#
_symmetry.space_group_name_H-M   'P 1'
#
loop_
_entity.id
_entity.type
_entity.pdbx_description
1 polymer ?
#
loop_
_entity_poly.entity_id
_entity_poly.type
_entity_poly.pdbx_seq_one_letter_code
_entity_poly.pdbx_strand_id
1 'polypeptide(L)'
;CWFKGRYQPSEQLAGRALYLMPRVGGYEAMLWVDGMPKGTFATKIVVTRHGNHYCDMLCAQADPARSMDVALEFYAGHPVPGRAPFEPDGPLGGEDAEAFSFQAQDILICTKNQLVADFLFDLRVLLQLAEMLDENSFRRAGVLNTLAQVHRTLYLSPQAVDRETWLESLRAARAVMAP
;
A
#
# COMPACT_ATOMS: atom_id res chain seq x y z
N CYS A 1 5.32 12.32 -16.09
CA CYS A 1 5.91 13.26 -15.13
C CYS A 1 6.98 12.53 -14.31
N TRP A 2 8.11 13.20 -14.06
CA TRP A 2 9.22 12.61 -13.32
C TRP A 2 9.50 13.42 -12.05
N PHE A 3 9.63 12.70 -10.92
CA PHE A 3 10.18 13.23 -9.67
C PHE A 3 11.53 12.56 -9.44
N LYS A 4 12.58 13.34 -9.28
CA LYS A 4 13.95 12.83 -9.13
C LYS A 4 14.61 13.47 -7.91
N GLY A 5 15.33 12.66 -7.17
CA GLY A 5 16.09 13.12 -6.02
C GLY A 5 17.20 12.14 -5.65
N ARG A 6 18.05 12.58 -4.74
CA ARG A 6 19.08 11.74 -4.13
C ARG A 6 18.77 11.59 -2.66
N TYR A 7 18.84 10.37 -2.18
CA TYR A 7 18.58 10.04 -0.78
C TYR A 7 19.78 9.33 -0.16
N GLN A 8 20.14 9.74 1.03
CA GLN A 8 21.15 9.07 1.85
C GLN A 8 20.51 8.69 3.18
N PRO A 9 20.51 7.40 3.56
CA PRO A 9 19.97 6.94 4.84
C PRO A 9 20.73 7.58 6.01
N SER A 10 20.03 7.89 7.09
CA SER A 10 20.66 8.26 8.35
C SER A 10 21.22 7.05 9.09
N GLU A 11 22.16 7.27 10.00
CA GLU A 11 22.74 6.22 10.87
C GLU A 11 21.66 5.46 11.65
N GLN A 12 20.58 6.11 12.05
CA GLN A 12 19.45 5.49 12.76
C GLN A 12 18.70 4.44 11.93
N LEU A 13 18.87 4.48 10.62
CA LEU A 13 18.23 3.56 9.68
C LEU A 13 19.17 2.46 9.19
N ALA A 14 20.42 2.45 9.65
CA ALA A 14 21.44 1.49 9.23
C ALA A 14 20.93 0.03 9.34
N GLY A 15 21.13 -0.76 8.30
CA GLY A 15 20.73 -2.16 8.22
C GLY A 15 19.22 -2.42 8.08
N ARG A 16 18.37 -1.39 8.13
CA ARG A 16 16.92 -1.55 8.01
C ARG A 16 16.46 -1.59 6.55
N ALA A 17 15.44 -2.37 6.27
CA ALA A 17 14.72 -2.28 5.00
C ALA A 17 13.96 -0.96 4.91
N LEU A 18 14.14 -0.24 3.83
CA LEU A 18 13.45 1.03 3.57
C LEU A 18 12.48 0.87 2.42
N TYR A 19 11.36 1.53 2.57
CA TYR A 19 10.28 1.57 1.59
C TYR A 19 9.98 3.02 1.23
N LEU A 20 9.65 3.24 -0.04
CA LEU A 20 9.20 4.52 -0.53
C LEU A 20 7.67 4.49 -0.65
N MET A 21 7.01 5.50 -0.10
CA MET A 21 5.56 5.68 -0.17
C MET A 21 5.28 7.07 -0.75
N PRO A 22 4.93 7.17 -2.04
CA PRO A 22 4.59 8.45 -2.63
C PRO A 22 3.16 8.86 -2.22
N ARG A 23 3.03 10.07 -1.71
CA ARG A 23 1.73 10.73 -1.51
C ARG A 23 1.51 11.77 -2.61
N VAL A 24 1.59 11.31 -3.82
CA VAL A 24 1.36 12.12 -5.02
C VAL A 24 0.06 11.64 -5.65
N GLY A 25 -0.84 12.55 -5.92
CA GLY A 25 -2.04 12.24 -6.69
C GLY A 25 -1.62 11.75 -8.07
N GLY A 26 -2.16 10.63 -8.49
CA GLY A 26 -1.83 9.99 -9.76
C GLY A 26 -2.34 8.55 -9.76
N TYR A 27 -2.38 7.91 -10.92
CA TYR A 27 -2.89 6.54 -11.01
C TYR A 27 -1.79 5.53 -10.82
N GLU A 28 -0.71 5.69 -11.54
CA GLU A 28 0.37 4.73 -11.61
C GLU A 28 1.71 5.44 -11.64
N ALA A 29 2.68 4.84 -10.98
CA ALA A 29 4.06 5.27 -11.05
C ALA A 29 5.00 4.09 -11.02
N MET A 30 6.16 4.26 -11.65
CA MET A 30 7.28 3.33 -11.58
C MET A 30 8.39 3.91 -10.71
N LEU A 31 8.90 3.10 -9.79
CA LEU A 31 10.07 3.42 -8.98
C LEU A 31 11.35 2.98 -9.69
N TRP A 32 12.29 3.90 -9.76
CA TRP A 32 13.65 3.66 -10.25
C TRP A 32 14.64 3.97 -9.13
N VAL A 33 15.59 3.09 -8.92
CA VAL A 33 16.68 3.29 -7.95
C VAL A 33 18.00 3.03 -8.67
N ASP A 34 18.90 4.01 -8.62
CA ASP A 34 20.19 3.97 -9.32
C ASP A 34 20.04 3.60 -10.80
N GLY A 35 19.01 4.13 -11.46
CA GLY A 35 18.70 3.89 -12.86
C GLY A 35 18.05 2.52 -13.18
N MET A 36 17.75 1.71 -12.16
CA MET A 36 17.12 0.39 -12.32
C MET A 36 15.65 0.43 -11.87
N PRO A 37 14.71 -0.16 -12.63
CA PRO A 37 13.32 -0.28 -12.21
C PRO A 37 13.23 -1.20 -10.99
N LYS A 38 12.44 -0.80 -9.98
CA LYS A 38 12.25 -1.54 -8.74
C LYS A 38 10.84 -2.03 -8.55
N GLY A 39 9.85 -1.23 -8.88
CA GLY A 39 8.47 -1.60 -8.67
C GLY A 39 7.51 -0.53 -9.16
N THR A 40 6.23 -0.81 -9.02
CA THR A 40 5.15 0.06 -9.45
C THR A 40 4.25 0.44 -8.29
N PHE A 41 3.68 1.63 -8.36
CA PHE A 41 2.69 2.12 -7.42
C PHE A 41 1.37 2.32 -8.13
N ALA A 42 0.28 2.04 -7.41
CA ALA A 42 -1.05 2.44 -7.79
C ALA A 42 -1.65 3.23 -6.63
N THR A 43 -1.83 4.52 -6.78
CA THR A 43 -2.24 5.42 -5.69
C THR A 43 -3.75 5.51 -5.53
N LYS A 44 -4.51 4.96 -6.47
CA LYS A 44 -5.97 4.88 -6.38
C LYS A 44 -6.46 3.44 -6.38
N ILE A 45 -7.58 3.24 -5.70
CA ILE A 45 -8.34 1.99 -5.79
C ILE A 45 -8.82 1.86 -7.22
N VAL A 46 -8.26 0.90 -7.94
CA VAL A 46 -8.82 0.52 -9.24
C VAL A 46 -10.25 0.04 -8.99
N VAL A 47 -11.14 0.28 -9.92
CA VAL A 47 -12.58 -0.06 -9.84
C VAL A 47 -12.83 -1.50 -9.41
N THR A 48 -11.88 -2.39 -9.62
CA THR A 48 -11.91 -3.79 -9.23
C THR A 48 -11.57 -4.06 -7.77
N ARG A 49 -11.27 -3.05 -6.96
CA ARG A 49 -10.81 -3.18 -5.55
C ARG A 49 -9.53 -4.01 -5.36
N HIS A 50 -8.82 -4.34 -6.42
CA HIS A 50 -7.61 -5.14 -6.34
C HIS A 50 -6.40 -4.25 -6.10
N GLY A 51 -5.73 -4.52 -5.01
CA GLY A 51 -4.35 -4.29 -4.67
C GLY A 51 -3.73 -2.96 -5.06
N ASN A 52 -3.95 -1.94 -4.26
CA ASN A 52 -3.11 -0.75 -4.34
C ASN A 52 -1.74 -1.06 -3.77
N HIS A 53 -0.73 -0.85 -4.58
CA HIS A 53 0.65 -0.84 -4.14
C HIS A 53 0.97 0.57 -3.64
N TYR A 54 0.88 0.78 -2.33
CA TYR A 54 1.12 2.10 -1.73
C TYR A 54 2.59 2.39 -1.50
N CYS A 55 3.39 1.36 -1.33
CA CYS A 55 4.82 1.50 -1.08
C CYS A 55 5.58 0.34 -1.70
N ASP A 56 6.79 0.61 -2.15
CA ASP A 56 7.69 -0.41 -2.64
C ASP A 56 9.06 -0.29 -1.97
N MET A 57 9.82 -1.39 -2.00
CA MET A 57 11.12 -1.46 -1.36
C MET A 57 12.13 -0.60 -2.09
N LEU A 58 12.67 0.38 -1.37
CA LEU A 58 13.78 1.21 -1.84
C LEU A 58 15.10 0.46 -1.73
N CYS A 59 15.36 -0.14 -0.57
CA CYS A 59 16.50 -1.04 -0.34
C CYS A 59 16.20 -2.04 0.78
N ALA A 60 16.79 -3.22 0.71
CA ALA A 60 16.63 -4.25 1.74
C ALA A 60 17.44 -3.96 3.01
N GLN A 61 18.57 -3.29 2.85
CA GLN A 61 19.45 -2.88 3.95
C GLN A 61 19.98 -1.48 3.66
N ALA A 62 19.63 -0.54 4.52
CA ALA A 62 20.07 0.84 4.42
C ALA A 62 21.55 0.95 4.81
N ASP A 63 22.33 1.56 3.93
CA ASP A 63 23.73 1.88 4.17
C ASP A 63 23.88 3.39 4.27
N PRO A 64 24.19 3.96 5.46
CA PRO A 64 24.39 5.38 5.63
C PRO A 64 25.57 5.95 4.82
N ALA A 65 26.53 5.12 4.45
CA ALA A 65 27.67 5.55 3.63
C ALA A 65 27.31 5.66 2.13
N ARG A 66 26.16 5.14 1.71
CA ARG A 66 25.75 5.09 0.32
C ARG A 66 24.51 5.95 0.05
N SER A 67 24.63 6.91 -0.84
CA SER A 67 23.47 7.59 -1.40
C SER A 67 22.89 6.83 -2.58
N MET A 68 21.59 6.99 -2.79
CA MET A 68 20.82 6.37 -3.88
C MET A 68 20.18 7.47 -4.73
N ASP A 69 20.24 7.33 -6.05
CA ASP A 69 19.44 8.15 -6.95
C ASP A 69 18.06 7.54 -7.08
N VAL A 70 17.04 8.28 -6.67
CA VAL A 70 15.64 7.81 -6.66
C VAL A 70 14.86 8.61 -7.68
N ALA A 71 14.13 7.92 -8.54
CA ALA A 71 13.21 8.55 -9.48
C ALA A 71 11.85 7.85 -9.47
N LEU A 72 10.81 8.65 -9.60
CA LEU A 72 9.43 8.20 -9.78
C LEU A 72 8.94 8.72 -11.13
N GLU A 73 8.54 7.80 -11.97
CA GLU A 73 7.89 8.09 -13.24
C GLU A 73 6.39 7.95 -13.07
N PHE A 74 5.68 9.06 -13.03
CA PHE A 74 4.23 9.06 -12.92
C PHE A 74 3.58 9.13 -14.30
N TYR A 75 2.61 8.27 -14.52
CA TYR A 75 1.70 8.41 -15.63
C TYR A 75 0.81 9.64 -15.40
N ALA A 76 0.97 10.61 -16.26
CA ALA A 76 0.21 11.86 -16.23
C ALA A 76 -0.97 11.83 -17.21
N GLY A 77 -1.49 10.63 -17.50
CA GLY A 77 -2.65 10.43 -18.35
C GLY A 77 -3.94 10.89 -17.69
N HIS A 78 -4.95 11.01 -18.52
CA HIS A 78 -6.28 11.45 -18.10
C HIS A 78 -7.05 10.28 -17.45
N PRO A 79 -7.33 10.33 -16.18
CA PRO A 79 -8.07 9.27 -15.51
C PRO A 79 -9.57 9.53 -15.55
N VAL A 80 -10.24 8.92 -16.48
CA VAL A 80 -11.70 8.89 -16.45
C VAL A 80 -12.14 7.66 -15.65
N PRO A 81 -12.78 7.81 -14.48
CA PRO A 81 -13.28 6.68 -13.73
C PRO A 81 -14.19 5.80 -14.59
N GLY A 82 -13.85 4.52 -14.68
CA GLY A 82 -14.65 3.53 -15.42
C GLY A 82 -14.36 3.40 -16.92
N ARG A 83 -13.41 4.15 -17.46
CA ARG A 83 -12.94 3.95 -18.84
C ARG A 83 -11.64 3.15 -18.85
N ALA A 84 -11.49 2.34 -19.88
CA ALA A 84 -10.23 1.65 -20.14
C ALA A 84 -9.13 2.69 -20.50
N PRO A 85 -7.87 2.48 -20.04
CA PRO A 85 -6.79 3.45 -20.26
C PRO A 85 -6.43 3.68 -21.75
N PHE A 86 -6.93 2.84 -22.62
CA PHE A 86 -6.72 2.92 -24.09
C PHE A 86 -7.93 3.43 -24.85
N GLU A 87 -9.04 3.74 -24.18
CA GLU A 87 -10.15 4.44 -24.85
C GLU A 87 -9.73 5.89 -25.11
N PRO A 88 -9.91 6.39 -26.33
CA PRO A 88 -9.61 7.77 -26.62
C PRO A 88 -10.46 8.67 -25.71
N ASP A 89 -9.77 9.46 -24.90
CA ASP A 89 -10.41 10.49 -24.10
C ASP A 89 -11.17 11.43 -25.04
N GLY A 90 -12.31 11.91 -24.60
CA GLY A 90 -12.95 13.03 -25.24
C GLY A 90 -11.98 14.23 -25.34
N PRO A 91 -12.33 15.30 -26.03
CA PRO A 91 -11.40 16.40 -26.28
C PRO A 91 -10.75 16.86 -24.95
N LEU A 92 -9.44 16.81 -24.90
CA LEU A 92 -8.63 17.34 -23.80
C LEU A 92 -9.00 18.81 -23.61
N GLY A 93 -9.48 19.18 -22.44
CA GLY A 93 -9.81 20.57 -22.13
C GLY A 93 -11.30 20.88 -21.97
N GLY A 94 -12.14 19.88 -21.73
CA GLY A 94 -13.49 20.12 -21.24
C GLY A 94 -13.49 20.69 -19.81
N GLU A 95 -14.67 21.08 -19.34
CA GLU A 95 -14.90 21.64 -18.00
C GLU A 95 -14.35 20.79 -16.83
N ASP A 96 -14.04 19.53 -17.09
CA ASP A 96 -13.48 18.57 -16.16
C ASP A 96 -11.95 18.65 -15.98
N ALA A 97 -11.25 19.47 -16.75
CA ALA A 97 -9.78 19.56 -16.67
C ALA A 97 -9.29 20.01 -15.27
N GLU A 98 -10.03 20.87 -14.60
CA GLU A 98 -9.72 21.31 -13.23
C GLU A 98 -10.00 20.22 -12.18
N ALA A 99 -10.96 19.33 -12.43
CA ALA A 99 -11.30 18.22 -11.53
C ALA A 99 -10.19 17.15 -11.47
N PHE A 100 -9.26 17.16 -12.41
CA PHE A 100 -8.15 16.21 -12.51
C PHE A 100 -6.80 16.79 -12.10
N SER A 101 -6.77 17.88 -11.39
CA SER A 101 -5.52 18.38 -10.83
C SER A 101 -4.98 17.40 -9.78
N PHE A 102 -3.76 16.94 -9.96
CA PHE A 102 -3.06 16.10 -9.00
C PHE A 102 -2.19 16.98 -8.11
N GLN A 103 -2.42 16.91 -6.81
CA GLN A 103 -1.56 17.57 -5.85
C GLN A 103 -0.47 16.61 -5.40
N ALA A 104 0.78 16.95 -5.67
CA ALA A 104 1.91 16.32 -5.03
C ALA A 104 1.97 16.80 -3.58
N GLN A 105 1.88 15.87 -2.62
CA GLN A 105 2.09 16.20 -1.21
C GLN A 105 3.55 15.96 -0.85
N ASP A 106 3.93 14.72 -0.63
CA ASP A 106 5.28 14.34 -0.27
C ASP A 106 5.60 12.91 -0.73
N ILE A 107 6.87 12.57 -0.67
CA ILE A 107 7.38 11.23 -0.90
C ILE A 107 8.03 10.79 0.41
N LEU A 108 7.39 9.84 1.09
CA LEU A 108 7.87 9.35 2.37
C LEU A 108 8.84 8.19 2.16
N ILE A 109 9.93 8.21 2.91
CA ILE A 109 10.79 7.05 3.10
C ILE A 109 10.51 6.50 4.49
N CYS A 110 10.11 5.25 4.57
CA CYS A 110 9.62 4.65 5.80
C CYS A 110 10.15 3.23 6.00
N THR A 111 10.05 2.75 7.21
CA THR A 111 10.24 1.35 7.56
C THR A 111 8.87 0.68 7.72
N LYS A 112 8.75 -0.56 7.28
CA LYS A 112 7.53 -1.34 7.42
C LYS A 112 7.54 -2.12 8.74
N ASN A 113 6.46 -2.04 9.50
CA ASN A 113 6.24 -2.99 10.59
C ASN A 113 5.73 -4.29 9.96
N GLN A 114 6.57 -5.32 9.91
CA GLN A 114 6.26 -6.56 9.21
C GLN A 114 5.06 -7.29 9.83
N LEU A 115 4.93 -7.30 11.16
CA LEU A 115 3.78 -7.92 11.83
C LEU A 115 2.45 -7.30 11.39
N VAL A 116 2.40 -5.96 11.33
CA VAL A 116 1.20 -5.24 10.88
C VAL A 116 0.91 -5.53 9.40
N ALA A 117 1.95 -5.53 8.57
CA ALA A 117 1.80 -5.80 7.13
C ALA A 117 1.26 -7.21 6.88
N ASP A 118 1.83 -8.19 7.55
CA ASP A 118 1.40 -9.59 7.45
C ASP A 118 -0.03 -9.77 7.97
N PHE A 119 -0.35 -9.17 9.12
CA PHE A 119 -1.72 -9.20 9.67
C PHE A 119 -2.74 -8.62 8.67
N LEU A 120 -2.45 -7.47 8.09
CA LEU A 120 -3.34 -6.84 7.11
C LEU A 120 -3.48 -7.68 5.83
N PHE A 121 -2.41 -8.35 5.42
CA PHE A 121 -2.45 -9.25 4.27
C PHE A 121 -3.35 -10.46 4.55
N ASP A 122 -3.12 -11.16 5.67
CA ASP A 122 -3.89 -12.34 6.09
C ASP A 122 -5.38 -11.98 6.25
N LEU A 123 -5.67 -10.86 6.92
CA LEU A 123 -7.04 -10.36 7.10
C LEU A 123 -7.73 -10.07 5.76
N ARG A 124 -7.04 -9.44 4.82
CA ARG A 124 -7.57 -9.15 3.48
C ARG A 124 -7.90 -10.44 2.72
N VAL A 125 -7.02 -11.44 2.78
CA VAL A 125 -7.25 -12.74 2.14
C VAL A 125 -8.53 -13.39 2.70
N LEU A 126 -8.71 -13.40 4.02
CA LEU A 126 -9.90 -13.98 4.64
C LEU A 126 -11.18 -13.21 4.29
N LEU A 127 -11.13 -11.87 4.27
CA LEU A 127 -12.27 -11.05 3.88
C LEU A 127 -12.68 -11.32 2.42
N GLN A 128 -11.73 -11.33 1.50
CA GLN A 128 -12.00 -11.63 0.10
C GLN A 128 -12.52 -13.06 -0.09
N LEU A 129 -11.97 -14.01 0.65
CA LEU A 129 -12.47 -15.38 0.63
C LEU A 129 -13.94 -15.46 1.10
N ALA A 130 -14.29 -14.75 2.18
CA ALA A 130 -15.66 -14.68 2.66
C ALA A 130 -16.62 -14.07 1.64
N GLU A 131 -16.16 -13.05 0.88
CA GLU A 131 -16.96 -12.40 -0.17
C GLU A 131 -17.22 -13.34 -1.37
N MET A 132 -16.24 -14.18 -1.71
CA MET A 132 -16.30 -15.06 -2.89
C MET A 132 -17.02 -16.39 -2.64
N LEU A 133 -17.14 -16.83 -1.39
CA LEU A 133 -17.79 -18.09 -1.04
C LEU A 133 -19.31 -17.95 -1.06
N ASP A 134 -20.00 -19.04 -1.45
CA ASP A 134 -21.46 -19.14 -1.39
C ASP A 134 -21.99 -18.79 0.01
N GLU A 135 -23.05 -18.01 0.07
CA GLU A 135 -23.64 -17.50 1.32
C GLU A 135 -24.06 -18.58 2.30
N ASN A 136 -24.48 -19.73 1.79
CA ASN A 136 -24.96 -20.85 2.58
C ASN A 136 -23.90 -21.92 2.83
N SER A 137 -22.64 -21.68 2.43
CA SER A 137 -21.58 -22.66 2.62
C SER A 137 -21.07 -22.69 4.06
N PHE A 138 -20.84 -23.88 4.59
CA PHE A 138 -20.18 -24.08 5.89
C PHE A 138 -18.79 -23.46 5.91
N ARG A 139 -18.11 -23.44 4.76
CA ARG A 139 -16.78 -22.84 4.64
C ARG A 139 -16.81 -21.33 4.87
N ARG A 140 -17.80 -20.64 4.30
CA ARG A 140 -18.01 -19.20 4.56
C ARG A 140 -18.31 -18.93 6.03
N ALA A 141 -19.18 -19.74 6.64
CA ALA A 141 -19.48 -19.62 8.06
C ALA A 141 -18.23 -19.79 8.93
N GLY A 142 -17.35 -20.76 8.59
CA GLY A 142 -16.06 -20.94 9.25
C GLY A 142 -15.16 -19.70 9.15
N VAL A 143 -15.01 -19.14 7.94
CA VAL A 143 -14.23 -17.92 7.74
C VAL A 143 -14.80 -16.74 8.52
N LEU A 144 -16.12 -16.54 8.50
CA LEU A 144 -16.77 -15.46 9.26
C LEU A 144 -16.59 -15.63 10.77
N ASN A 145 -16.62 -16.86 11.29
CA ASN A 145 -16.33 -17.14 12.69
C ASN A 145 -14.88 -16.79 13.05
N THR A 146 -13.92 -17.12 12.20
CA THR A 146 -12.52 -16.72 12.37
C THR A 146 -12.39 -15.22 12.40
N LEU A 147 -13.00 -14.51 11.45
CA LEU A 147 -12.99 -13.03 11.42
C LEU A 147 -13.61 -12.41 12.68
N ALA A 148 -14.71 -13.00 13.19
CA ALA A 148 -15.33 -12.55 14.44
C ALA A 148 -14.42 -12.79 15.66
N GLN A 149 -13.63 -13.86 15.67
CA GLN A 149 -12.63 -14.09 16.72
C GLN A 149 -11.47 -13.10 16.63
N VAL A 150 -10.96 -12.85 15.42
CA VAL A 150 -9.95 -11.81 15.17
C VAL A 150 -10.40 -10.46 15.71
N HIS A 151 -11.64 -10.06 15.37
CA HIS A 151 -12.21 -8.80 15.84
C HIS A 151 -12.27 -8.70 17.37
N ARG A 152 -12.63 -9.79 18.05
CA ARG A 152 -12.70 -9.82 19.52
C ARG A 152 -11.33 -9.82 20.20
N THR A 153 -10.31 -10.33 19.52
CA THR A 153 -8.95 -10.42 20.05
C THR A 153 -8.17 -9.12 19.86
N LEU A 154 -8.49 -8.37 18.81
CA LEU A 154 -7.76 -7.18 18.42
C LEU A 154 -8.26 -5.93 19.15
N TYR A 155 -7.34 -5.16 19.75
CA TYR A 155 -7.63 -3.80 20.19
C TYR A 155 -7.71 -2.87 18.96
N LEU A 156 -8.91 -2.38 18.67
CA LEU A 156 -9.16 -1.55 17.48
C LEU A 156 -8.68 -0.10 17.64
N SER A 157 -8.45 0.34 18.88
CA SER A 157 -7.97 1.68 19.18
C SER A 157 -6.57 1.61 19.80
N PRO A 158 -5.51 1.76 19.02
CA PRO A 158 -4.14 1.71 19.53
C PRO A 158 -3.82 2.84 20.52
N GLN A 159 -4.63 3.92 20.53
CA GLN A 159 -4.48 5.01 21.51
C GLN A 159 -5.00 4.64 22.90
N ALA A 160 -5.81 3.59 23.01
CA ALA A 160 -6.38 3.14 24.30
C ALA A 160 -5.44 2.24 25.09
N VAL A 161 -4.39 1.74 24.47
CA VAL A 161 -3.40 0.84 25.06
C VAL A 161 -1.99 1.26 24.63
N ASP A 162 -0.97 0.81 25.37
CA ASP A 162 0.40 1.01 24.94
C ASP A 162 0.71 0.19 23.67
N ARG A 163 1.80 0.59 22.99
CA ARG A 163 2.19 0.00 21.72
C ARG A 163 2.47 -1.51 21.82
N GLU A 164 3.08 -1.97 22.88
CA GLU A 164 3.46 -3.39 23.01
C GLU A 164 2.21 -4.25 23.21
N THR A 165 1.30 -3.85 24.08
CA THR A 165 0.00 -4.49 24.27
C THR A 165 -0.79 -4.57 22.97
N TRP A 166 -0.76 -3.48 22.17
CA TRP A 166 -1.40 -3.49 20.86
C TRP A 166 -0.76 -4.48 19.89
N LEU A 167 0.58 -4.55 19.84
CA LEU A 167 1.29 -5.52 19.00
C LEU A 167 1.07 -6.97 19.47
N GLU A 168 0.94 -7.22 20.76
CA GLU A 168 0.58 -8.53 21.30
C GLU A 168 -0.82 -8.95 20.85
N SER A 169 -1.78 -8.03 20.87
CA SER A 169 -3.13 -8.31 20.35
C SER A 169 -3.13 -8.64 18.86
N LEU A 170 -2.25 -7.99 18.07
CA LEU A 170 -2.06 -8.34 16.66
C LEU A 170 -1.46 -9.74 16.48
N ARG A 171 -0.47 -10.12 17.30
CA ARG A 171 0.10 -11.47 17.25
C ARG A 171 -0.95 -12.53 17.58
N ALA A 172 -1.74 -12.29 18.65
CA ALA A 172 -2.83 -13.17 19.03
C ALA A 172 -3.93 -13.27 17.96
N ALA A 173 -4.34 -12.13 17.39
CA ALA A 173 -5.32 -12.10 16.30
C ALA A 173 -4.83 -12.82 15.04
N ARG A 174 -3.53 -12.69 14.73
CA ARG A 174 -2.91 -13.40 13.61
C ARG A 174 -2.83 -14.91 13.86
N ALA A 175 -2.58 -15.34 15.08
CA ALA A 175 -2.59 -16.75 15.45
C ALA A 175 -3.97 -17.40 15.26
N VAL A 176 -5.05 -16.65 15.47
CA VAL A 176 -6.44 -17.12 15.19
C VAL A 176 -6.67 -17.35 13.69
N MET A 177 -5.98 -16.63 12.81
CA MET A 177 -6.10 -16.78 11.36
C MET A 177 -5.25 -17.92 10.78
N ALA A 178 -4.28 -18.41 11.55
CA ALA A 178 -3.46 -19.53 11.12
C ALA A 178 -4.28 -20.82 11.01
N PRO A 179 -4.01 -21.68 9.99
CA PRO A 179 -4.70 -22.93 9.78
C PRO A 179 -4.42 -23.96 10.89
#